data_60978e5660f222b0603405317a808130
#
_entry.id   60978e5660f222b0603405317a808130
#
_cell.length_a   1.000
_cell.length_b   1.000
_cell.length_c   1.000
_cell.angle_alpha   90.00
_cell.angle_beta   90.00
_cell.angle_gamma   90.00
#
_symmetry.space_group_name_H-M   'P 1'
#
loop_
_entity.id
_entity.type
_entity.pdbx_description
1 polymer ?
#
loop_
_entity_poly.entity_id
_entity_poly.type
_entity_poly.pdbx_seq_one_letter_code
_entity_poly.pdbx_strand_id
1 'polypeptide(L)'
;MIKNLSKPFKWFFQLEAASGLVLLIAAIVALIVSNSTFSVLYFNTLEQYLFVGVNNFGLKLSVHHWINDALMAIFFFFVTLEIKREFIQGELSNFKKALLPIIAAVGGMLVPAFFYIIINFDNSETMNGWAIPSATDIAFSLGILSLLGSRVPISLKIFLTALAIIDDLGAILIIAFFYSGELSISYLSLILISYIFLLILNKFGIKKFLPYLIIGIFMWYFTYKSGIHATIAGVLLASTIPHRLNNKDFSLLIKIEHSISPYVAFMIMPLFAFANAGVSLTGLSFSSLMLPVPLGILVGLFFGKQLGVMLFSYVSVKLKVAQMPDNSTWFSLYGVSILTGIGFTMSLFVGNLAFAENTQYIDGVKIGVLAGSLLSTICGYFLLYFTSKR
;
A
#
# COMPACT_ATOMS: atom_id res chain seq x y z
N MET A 1 21.68 20.82 -13.45
CA MET A 1 21.02 19.62 -14.02
C MET A 1 19.55 19.45 -13.59
N ILE A 2 19.08 20.14 -12.57
CA ILE A 2 17.70 20.03 -12.01
C ILE A 2 16.64 20.85 -12.80
N LYS A 3 17.05 21.70 -13.76
CA LYS A 3 16.13 22.58 -14.53
C LYS A 3 15.25 21.86 -15.55
N ASN A 4 15.53 20.60 -15.89
CA ASN A 4 14.88 19.87 -17.01
C ASN A 4 13.99 18.71 -16.61
N LEU A 5 13.56 18.61 -15.33
CA LEU A 5 12.46 17.71 -15.00
C LEU A 5 11.18 18.19 -15.68
N SER A 6 10.52 17.30 -16.41
CA SER A 6 9.26 17.61 -17.08
C SER A 6 8.22 18.12 -16.06
N LYS A 7 7.40 19.08 -16.45
CA LYS A 7 6.33 19.64 -15.60
C LYS A 7 5.47 18.57 -14.90
N PRO A 8 5.13 17.41 -15.54
CA PRO A 8 4.42 16.33 -14.91
C PRO A 8 5.12 15.71 -13.69
N PHE A 9 6.45 15.58 -13.75
CA PHE A 9 7.22 14.97 -12.66
C PHE A 9 7.31 15.86 -11.41
N LYS A 10 7.43 17.20 -11.61
CA LYS A 10 7.36 18.17 -10.49
C LYS A 10 5.97 18.19 -9.85
N TRP A 11 4.92 18.12 -10.65
CA TRP A 11 3.54 18.07 -10.18
C TRP A 11 3.27 16.80 -9.37
N PHE A 12 3.75 15.64 -9.83
CA PHE A 12 3.64 14.36 -9.13
C PHE A 12 4.26 14.41 -7.72
N PHE A 13 5.51 14.90 -7.59
CA PHE A 13 6.12 15.04 -6.27
C PHE A 13 5.48 16.11 -5.38
N GLN A 14 4.90 17.15 -5.94
CA GLN A 14 4.14 18.13 -5.17
C GLN A 14 2.83 17.54 -4.64
N LEU A 15 2.16 16.70 -5.42
CA LEU A 15 0.96 15.98 -5.00
C LEU A 15 1.26 14.97 -3.89
N GLU A 16 2.36 14.23 -4.00
CA GLU A 16 2.75 13.23 -2.99
C GLU A 16 3.06 13.85 -1.64
N ALA A 17 3.83 14.96 -1.60
CA ALA A 17 4.10 15.66 -0.34
C ALA A 17 2.81 16.16 0.33
N ALA A 18 1.87 16.68 -0.46
CA ALA A 18 0.59 17.15 0.05
C ALA A 18 -0.31 15.99 0.50
N SER A 19 -0.36 14.89 -0.26
CA SER A 19 -1.16 13.71 0.09
C SER A 19 -0.68 13.04 1.37
N GLY A 20 0.65 12.89 1.55
CA GLY A 20 1.23 12.36 2.78
C GLY A 20 0.89 13.21 4.00
N LEU A 21 0.86 14.56 3.86
CA LEU A 21 0.45 15.46 4.95
C LEU A 21 -1.05 15.32 5.28
N VAL A 22 -1.93 15.26 4.27
CA VAL A 22 -3.37 15.05 4.48
C VAL A 22 -3.64 13.71 5.13
N LEU A 23 -2.91 12.67 4.72
CA LEU A 23 -2.98 11.33 5.30
C LEU A 23 -2.59 11.35 6.79
N LEU A 24 -1.50 12.02 7.14
CA LEU A 24 -1.05 12.20 8.52
C LEU A 24 -2.08 12.94 9.36
N ILE A 25 -2.64 14.04 8.82
CA ILE A 25 -3.69 14.82 9.50
C ILE A 25 -4.91 13.93 9.74
N ALA A 26 -5.36 13.16 8.76
CA ALA A 26 -6.49 12.25 8.89
C ALA A 26 -6.28 11.22 10.02
N ALA A 27 -5.07 10.66 10.14
CA ALA A 27 -4.71 9.74 11.21
C ALA A 27 -4.70 10.42 12.59
N ILE A 28 -4.13 11.61 12.70
CA ILE A 28 -4.11 12.37 13.96
C ILE A 28 -5.54 12.71 14.38
N VAL A 29 -6.38 13.16 13.44
CA VAL A 29 -7.79 13.45 13.70
C VAL A 29 -8.53 12.20 14.16
N ALA A 30 -8.29 11.04 13.53
CA ALA A 30 -8.87 9.76 13.95
C ALA A 30 -8.49 9.42 15.41
N LEU A 31 -7.21 9.56 15.78
CA LEU A 31 -6.72 9.34 17.14
C LEU A 31 -7.34 10.32 18.14
N ILE A 32 -7.46 11.60 17.79
CA ILE A 32 -8.09 12.59 18.68
C ILE A 32 -9.57 12.29 18.87
N VAL A 33 -10.31 12.01 17.78
CA VAL A 33 -11.75 11.75 17.83
C VAL A 33 -12.05 10.46 18.58
N SER A 34 -11.30 9.38 18.32
CA SER A 34 -11.47 8.09 19.00
C SER A 34 -11.16 8.13 20.51
N ASN A 35 -10.48 9.17 21.00
CA ASN A 35 -10.14 9.38 22.42
C ASN A 35 -10.79 10.60 23.05
N SER A 36 -11.78 11.17 22.37
CA SER A 36 -12.55 12.33 22.85
C SER A 36 -13.97 11.93 23.29
N THR A 37 -14.79 12.89 23.68
CA THR A 37 -16.22 12.72 23.93
C THR A 37 -16.99 12.20 22.70
N PHE A 38 -16.42 12.33 21.50
CA PHE A 38 -16.99 11.83 20.25
C PHE A 38 -16.61 10.38 19.93
N SER A 39 -15.88 9.67 20.81
CA SER A 39 -15.43 8.29 20.56
C SER A 39 -16.60 7.34 20.26
N VAL A 40 -17.68 7.41 21.03
CA VAL A 40 -18.87 6.59 20.82
C VAL A 40 -19.50 6.85 19.44
N LEU A 41 -19.61 8.12 19.05
CA LEU A 41 -20.12 8.50 17.73
C LEU A 41 -19.23 7.97 16.61
N TYR A 42 -17.91 8.08 16.77
CA TYR A 42 -16.92 7.61 15.80
C TYR A 42 -17.04 6.11 15.54
N PHE A 43 -16.98 5.28 16.59
CA PHE A 43 -17.05 3.83 16.44
C PHE A 43 -18.44 3.39 15.96
N ASN A 44 -19.53 3.94 16.51
CA ASN A 44 -20.88 3.62 16.07
C ASN A 44 -21.13 3.97 14.60
N THR A 45 -20.56 5.09 14.10
CA THR A 45 -20.68 5.46 12.68
C THR A 45 -19.98 4.45 11.79
N LEU A 46 -18.79 3.99 12.16
CA LEU A 46 -18.04 2.99 11.39
C LEU A 46 -18.74 1.61 11.39
N GLU A 47 -19.47 1.27 12.45
CA GLU A 47 -20.21 0.02 12.56
C GLU A 47 -21.61 0.06 11.94
N GLN A 48 -22.12 1.25 11.57
CA GLN A 48 -23.43 1.36 10.93
C GLN A 48 -23.46 0.63 9.60
N TYR A 49 -24.52 -0.15 9.37
CA TYR A 49 -24.73 -0.92 8.14
C TYR A 49 -25.41 -0.08 7.07
N LEU A 50 -24.79 -0.01 5.90
CA LEU A 50 -25.32 0.59 4.69
C LEU A 50 -25.68 -0.51 3.69
N PHE A 51 -26.90 -0.48 3.17
CA PHE A 51 -27.32 -1.35 2.08
C PHE A 51 -27.16 -0.61 0.76
N VAL A 52 -26.39 -1.19 -0.16
CA VAL A 52 -26.26 -0.71 -1.54
C VAL A 52 -26.70 -1.81 -2.48
N GLY A 53 -27.80 -1.57 -3.18
CA GLY A 53 -28.39 -2.56 -4.10
C GLY A 53 -29.83 -2.24 -4.46
N VAL A 54 -30.44 -3.14 -5.24
CA VAL A 54 -31.84 -3.04 -5.68
C VAL A 54 -32.56 -4.32 -5.28
N ASN A 55 -33.64 -4.20 -4.53
CA ASN A 55 -34.42 -5.31 -3.97
C ASN A 55 -33.53 -6.29 -3.16
N ASN A 56 -33.51 -7.57 -3.54
CA ASN A 56 -32.68 -8.61 -2.93
C ASN A 56 -31.26 -8.69 -3.50
N PHE A 57 -30.96 -7.89 -4.53
CA PHE A 57 -29.62 -7.80 -5.13
C PHE A 57 -28.86 -6.64 -4.52
N GLY A 58 -27.91 -6.92 -3.64
CA GLY A 58 -27.10 -5.89 -3.02
C GLY A 58 -26.25 -6.43 -1.87
N LEU A 59 -25.46 -5.55 -1.29
CA LEU A 59 -24.61 -5.82 -0.16
C LEU A 59 -25.00 -4.91 1.00
N LYS A 60 -25.19 -5.51 2.18
CA LYS A 60 -25.39 -4.81 3.44
C LYS A 60 -24.11 -4.94 4.25
N LEU A 61 -23.28 -3.91 4.24
CA LEU A 61 -21.98 -3.87 4.90
C LEU A 61 -21.90 -2.69 5.85
N SER A 62 -21.05 -2.79 6.88
CA SER A 62 -20.76 -1.63 7.73
C SER A 62 -20.00 -0.57 6.93
N VAL A 63 -20.05 0.67 7.37
CA VAL A 63 -19.26 1.78 6.77
C VAL A 63 -17.78 1.42 6.72
N HIS A 64 -17.27 0.81 7.80
CA HIS A 64 -15.89 0.33 7.88
C HIS A 64 -15.56 -0.69 6.78
N HIS A 65 -16.44 -1.67 6.52
CA HIS A 65 -16.26 -2.64 5.43
C HIS A 65 -16.35 -1.99 4.05
N TRP A 66 -17.28 -1.02 3.83
CA TRP A 66 -17.33 -0.29 2.57
C TRP A 66 -16.02 0.47 2.27
N ILE A 67 -15.42 1.06 3.29
CA ILE A 67 -14.13 1.75 3.15
C ILE A 67 -13.02 0.73 2.85
N ASN A 68 -12.96 -0.39 3.57
CA ASN A 68 -11.87 -1.36 3.45
C ASN A 68 -11.98 -2.23 2.18
N ASP A 69 -13.17 -2.49 1.66
CA ASP A 69 -13.36 -3.38 0.52
C ASP A 69 -13.59 -2.62 -0.79
N ALA A 70 -14.51 -1.64 -0.79
CA ALA A 70 -14.86 -0.93 -2.02
C ALA A 70 -13.85 0.17 -2.36
N LEU A 71 -13.49 1.04 -1.40
CA LEU A 71 -12.52 2.11 -1.67
C LEU A 71 -11.12 1.53 -1.89
N MET A 72 -10.75 0.50 -1.14
CA MET A 72 -9.46 -0.17 -1.35
C MET A 72 -9.41 -0.95 -2.67
N ALA A 73 -10.53 -1.44 -3.21
CA ALA A 73 -10.54 -1.98 -4.56
C ALA A 73 -10.20 -0.91 -5.62
N ILE A 74 -10.67 0.34 -5.44
CA ILE A 74 -10.29 1.47 -6.31
C ILE A 74 -8.81 1.83 -6.11
N PHE A 75 -8.31 1.80 -4.89
CA PHE A 75 -6.89 2.00 -4.59
C PHE A 75 -6.01 0.96 -5.30
N PHE A 76 -6.31 -0.34 -5.16
CA PHE A 76 -5.54 -1.39 -5.82
C PHE A 76 -5.71 -1.39 -7.35
N PHE A 77 -6.85 -0.94 -7.85
CA PHE A 77 -7.02 -0.66 -9.28
C PHE A 77 -6.02 0.42 -9.73
N PHE A 78 -5.93 1.54 -9.01
CA PHE A 78 -5.00 2.63 -9.29
C PHE A 78 -3.55 2.17 -9.22
N VAL A 79 -3.14 1.52 -8.11
CA VAL A 79 -1.77 1.00 -7.92
C VAL A 79 -1.39 0.03 -9.04
N THR A 80 -2.31 -0.86 -9.45
CA THR A 80 -2.01 -1.81 -10.54
C THR A 80 -1.88 -1.11 -11.89
N LEU A 81 -2.62 -0.01 -12.16
CA LEU A 81 -2.38 0.81 -13.35
C LEU A 81 -0.99 1.45 -13.31
N GLU A 82 -0.57 1.96 -12.16
CA GLU A 82 0.76 2.54 -11.93
C GLU A 82 1.86 1.48 -12.11
N ILE A 83 1.73 0.31 -11.48
CA ILE A 83 2.61 -0.85 -11.67
C ILE A 83 2.76 -1.16 -13.17
N LYS A 84 1.64 -1.29 -13.88
CA LYS A 84 1.63 -1.62 -15.31
C LYS A 84 2.32 -0.54 -16.15
N ARG A 85 2.12 0.74 -15.84
CA ARG A 85 2.80 1.85 -16.50
C ARG A 85 4.30 1.80 -16.26
N GLU A 86 4.73 1.60 -15.01
CA GLU A 86 6.14 1.54 -14.64
C GLU A 86 6.89 0.37 -15.32
N PHE A 87 6.26 -0.81 -15.44
CA PHE A 87 6.84 -1.94 -16.14
C PHE A 87 6.96 -1.73 -17.66
N ILE A 88 6.03 -0.98 -18.27
CA ILE A 88 6.02 -0.80 -19.73
C ILE A 88 6.84 0.43 -20.17
N GLN A 89 6.80 1.55 -19.42
CA GLN A 89 7.37 2.83 -19.82
C GLN A 89 8.22 3.53 -18.76
N GLY A 90 8.14 3.08 -17.49
CA GLY A 90 8.79 3.73 -16.36
C GLY A 90 10.20 3.19 -16.08
N GLU A 91 10.67 3.45 -14.88
CA GLU A 91 12.00 3.02 -14.42
C GLU A 91 12.12 1.50 -14.30
N LEU A 92 11.02 0.78 -14.05
CA LEU A 92 10.98 -0.69 -14.00
C LEU A 92 11.04 -1.34 -15.40
N SER A 93 10.87 -0.57 -16.49
CA SER A 93 11.02 -1.09 -17.86
C SER A 93 12.47 -1.44 -18.22
N ASN A 94 13.44 -0.81 -17.54
CA ASN A 94 14.87 -1.13 -17.70
C ASN A 94 15.30 -2.11 -16.61
N PHE A 95 15.48 -3.38 -16.97
CA PHE A 95 15.84 -4.45 -16.04
C PHE A 95 17.07 -4.15 -15.16
N LYS A 96 18.10 -3.47 -15.71
CA LYS A 96 19.31 -3.13 -14.94
C LYS A 96 19.03 -2.12 -13.83
N LYS A 97 18.13 -1.16 -14.08
CA LYS A 97 17.72 -0.15 -13.08
C LYS A 97 16.70 -0.71 -12.08
N ALA A 98 15.82 -1.59 -12.53
CA ALA A 98 14.80 -2.23 -11.73
C ALA A 98 15.36 -3.25 -10.73
N LEU A 99 16.53 -3.83 -11.01
CA LEU A 99 17.06 -4.96 -10.27
C LEU A 99 17.34 -4.64 -8.80
N LEU A 100 17.90 -3.46 -8.50
CA LEU A 100 18.16 -3.05 -7.12
C LEU A 100 16.87 -2.87 -6.31
N PRO A 101 15.86 -2.10 -6.78
CA PRO A 101 14.57 -2.00 -6.09
C PRO A 101 13.88 -3.35 -5.88
N ILE A 102 13.93 -4.26 -6.89
CA ILE A 102 13.33 -5.60 -6.81
C ILE A 102 13.99 -6.42 -5.68
N ILE A 103 15.32 -6.51 -5.69
CA ILE A 103 16.06 -7.29 -4.68
C ILE A 103 15.85 -6.68 -3.29
N ALA A 104 15.88 -5.35 -3.19
CA ALA A 104 15.66 -4.62 -1.95
C ALA A 104 14.24 -4.85 -1.40
N ALA A 105 13.21 -4.84 -2.26
CA ALA A 105 11.83 -5.11 -1.87
C ALA A 105 11.66 -6.55 -1.36
N VAL A 106 12.26 -7.54 -2.04
CA VAL A 106 12.25 -8.94 -1.55
C VAL A 106 12.86 -9.01 -0.15
N GLY A 107 14.00 -8.37 0.10
CA GLY A 107 14.59 -8.28 1.44
C GLY A 107 13.69 -7.56 2.43
N GLY A 108 13.09 -6.45 1.99
CA GLY A 108 12.13 -5.63 2.76
C GLY A 108 10.82 -6.34 3.08
N MET A 109 10.45 -7.41 2.38
CA MET A 109 9.30 -8.26 2.71
C MET A 109 9.69 -9.46 3.60
N LEU A 110 10.75 -10.17 3.26
CA LEU A 110 11.15 -11.41 3.94
C LEU A 110 11.67 -11.16 5.35
N VAL A 111 12.53 -10.16 5.54
CA VAL A 111 13.19 -9.94 6.85
C VAL A 111 12.19 -9.46 7.91
N PRO A 112 11.29 -8.48 7.66
CA PRO A 112 10.26 -8.12 8.64
C PRO A 112 9.32 -9.28 8.97
N ALA A 113 8.91 -10.06 7.97
CA ALA A 113 8.10 -11.26 8.17
C ALA A 113 8.80 -12.28 9.09
N PHE A 114 10.10 -12.50 8.89
CA PHE A 114 10.92 -13.37 9.73
C PHE A 114 10.98 -12.88 11.18
N PHE A 115 11.20 -11.57 11.42
CA PHE A 115 11.19 -11.01 12.78
C PHE A 115 9.82 -11.19 13.46
N TYR A 116 8.74 -10.95 12.70
CA TYR A 116 7.39 -11.14 13.23
C TYR A 116 7.14 -12.60 13.62
N ILE A 117 7.49 -13.54 12.75
CA ILE A 117 7.31 -14.97 12.99
C ILE A 117 8.08 -15.43 14.23
N ILE A 118 9.34 -15.02 14.42
CA ILE A 118 10.13 -15.38 15.60
C ILE A 118 9.44 -14.92 16.89
N ILE A 119 8.89 -13.70 16.91
CA ILE A 119 8.25 -13.13 18.11
C ILE A 119 6.89 -13.80 18.39
N ASN A 120 6.22 -14.30 17.36
CA ASN A 120 4.88 -14.85 17.47
C ASN A 120 4.82 -16.38 17.30
N PHE A 121 5.97 -17.07 17.32
CA PHE A 121 6.07 -18.49 16.97
C PHE A 121 5.25 -19.41 17.85
N ASP A 122 5.07 -19.06 19.12
CA ASP A 122 4.38 -19.91 20.11
C ASP A 122 2.84 -19.93 19.98
N ASN A 123 2.25 -19.05 19.13
CA ASN A 123 0.81 -18.94 18.99
C ASN A 123 0.40 -18.85 17.51
N SER A 124 -0.30 -19.90 17.04
CA SER A 124 -0.74 -20.01 15.64
C SER A 124 -1.72 -18.91 15.23
N GLU A 125 -2.54 -18.38 16.14
CA GLU A 125 -3.46 -17.27 15.83
C GLU A 125 -2.70 -15.98 15.55
N THR A 126 -1.73 -15.63 16.41
CA THR A 126 -0.93 -14.42 16.23
C THR A 126 0.00 -14.51 15.02
N MET A 127 0.40 -15.73 14.62
CA MET A 127 1.22 -15.96 13.41
C MET A 127 0.56 -15.47 12.13
N ASN A 128 -0.77 -15.40 12.03
CA ASN A 128 -1.47 -14.90 10.86
C ASN A 128 -1.06 -13.46 10.48
N GLY A 129 -0.56 -12.68 11.41
CA GLY A 129 -0.11 -11.31 11.19
C GLY A 129 1.28 -11.17 10.53
N TRP A 130 1.92 -12.26 10.09
CA TRP A 130 3.31 -12.26 9.60
C TRP A 130 3.59 -11.27 8.45
N ALA A 131 2.59 -11.00 7.63
CA ALA A 131 2.74 -10.11 6.48
C ALA A 131 2.50 -8.63 6.82
N ILE A 132 1.97 -8.30 8.00
CA ILE A 132 1.66 -6.91 8.40
C ILE A 132 2.91 -6.01 8.31
N PRO A 133 4.07 -6.37 8.86
CA PRO A 133 5.25 -5.52 8.79
C PRO A 133 5.98 -5.56 7.44
N SER A 134 5.51 -6.36 6.48
CA SER A 134 6.11 -6.44 5.14
C SER A 134 5.67 -5.32 4.21
N ALA A 135 4.57 -4.62 4.51
CA ALA A 135 4.03 -3.56 3.67
C ALA A 135 4.74 -2.22 3.90
N THR A 136 4.80 -1.39 2.85
CA THR A 136 5.28 0.01 2.90
C THR A 136 4.17 0.94 2.41
N ASP A 137 3.91 2.02 3.15
CA ASP A 137 3.01 3.08 2.70
C ASP A 137 3.75 4.05 1.79
N ILE A 138 3.54 3.93 0.48
CA ILE A 138 4.20 4.74 -0.54
C ILE A 138 3.86 6.24 -0.39
N ALA A 139 2.60 6.58 -0.13
CA ALA A 139 2.15 7.97 -0.04
C ALA A 139 2.79 8.69 1.16
N PHE A 140 2.86 8.01 2.30
CA PHE A 140 3.45 8.56 3.52
C PHE A 140 4.98 8.63 3.41
N SER A 141 5.65 7.57 2.99
CA SER A 141 7.12 7.53 2.90
C SER A 141 7.67 8.51 1.87
N LEU A 142 7.05 8.63 0.68
CA LEU A 142 7.40 9.66 -0.30
C LEU A 142 7.02 11.06 0.17
N GLY A 143 5.92 11.21 0.90
CA GLY A 143 5.53 12.46 1.55
C GLY A 143 6.64 12.97 2.45
N ILE A 144 7.13 12.15 3.38
CA ILE A 144 8.24 12.48 4.29
C ILE A 144 9.54 12.76 3.52
N LEU A 145 9.86 11.92 2.53
CA LEU A 145 11.05 12.13 1.70
C LEU A 145 10.98 13.45 0.92
N SER A 146 9.78 13.85 0.49
CA SER A 146 9.56 15.10 -0.24
C SER A 146 9.71 16.34 0.61
N LEU A 147 9.50 16.26 1.95
CA LEU A 147 9.78 17.36 2.88
C LEU A 147 11.26 17.72 2.94
N LEU A 148 12.16 16.79 2.64
CA LEU A 148 13.61 17.03 2.57
C LEU A 148 14.01 17.79 1.29
N GLY A 149 13.11 17.94 0.32
CA GLY A 149 13.28 18.74 -0.88
C GLY A 149 14.47 18.32 -1.73
N SER A 150 15.34 19.27 -2.06
CA SER A 150 16.53 19.06 -2.89
C SER A 150 17.70 18.40 -2.17
N ARG A 151 17.61 18.17 -0.87
CA ARG A 151 18.66 17.50 -0.10
C ARG A 151 18.84 16.04 -0.49
N VAL A 152 17.74 15.37 -0.85
CA VAL A 152 17.78 13.97 -1.27
C VAL A 152 17.88 13.87 -2.79
N PRO A 153 18.86 13.10 -3.33
CA PRO A 153 18.97 12.84 -4.76
C PRO A 153 17.68 12.26 -5.34
N ILE A 154 17.33 12.70 -6.56
CA ILE A 154 16.12 12.21 -7.27
C ILE A 154 16.18 10.70 -7.49
N SER A 155 17.38 10.16 -7.73
CA SER A 155 17.60 8.72 -7.89
C SER A 155 17.15 7.89 -6.67
N LEU A 156 17.30 8.42 -5.44
CA LEU A 156 16.79 7.77 -4.23
C LEU A 156 15.27 7.86 -4.09
N LYS A 157 14.65 8.94 -4.58
CA LYS A 157 13.19 9.03 -4.65
C LYS A 157 12.63 8.00 -5.63
N ILE A 158 13.26 7.90 -6.81
CA ILE A 158 12.92 6.88 -7.80
C ILE A 158 13.12 5.46 -7.23
N PHE A 159 14.21 5.24 -6.50
CA PHE A 159 14.46 3.95 -5.85
C PHE A 159 13.36 3.61 -4.84
N LEU A 160 12.98 4.56 -3.98
CA LEU A 160 11.90 4.34 -3.00
C LEU A 160 10.55 4.08 -3.68
N THR A 161 10.21 4.86 -4.72
CA THR A 161 8.99 4.66 -5.50
C THR A 161 8.97 3.26 -6.14
N ALA A 162 10.05 2.88 -6.83
CA ALA A 162 10.14 1.56 -7.47
C ALA A 162 10.07 0.41 -6.46
N LEU A 163 10.74 0.55 -5.30
CA LEU A 163 10.69 -0.42 -4.22
C LEU A 163 9.28 -0.57 -3.67
N ALA A 164 8.60 0.55 -3.36
CA ALA A 164 7.26 0.52 -2.79
C ALA A 164 6.22 -0.04 -3.78
N ILE A 165 6.34 0.24 -5.08
CA ILE A 165 5.53 -0.37 -6.14
C ILE A 165 5.68 -1.91 -6.14
N ILE A 166 6.88 -2.43 -5.91
CA ILE A 166 7.12 -3.86 -5.85
C ILE A 166 6.62 -4.44 -4.53
N ASP A 167 6.75 -3.72 -3.42
CA ASP A 167 6.15 -4.09 -2.13
C ASP A 167 4.62 -4.21 -2.25
N ASP A 168 3.96 -3.25 -2.94
CA ASP A 168 2.51 -3.30 -3.18
C ASP A 168 2.12 -4.50 -4.06
N LEU A 169 2.91 -4.81 -5.09
CA LEU A 169 2.70 -6.03 -5.87
C LEU A 169 2.85 -7.28 -5.01
N GLY A 170 3.85 -7.31 -4.13
CA GLY A 170 4.04 -8.38 -3.15
C GLY A 170 2.86 -8.51 -2.19
N ALA A 171 2.36 -7.37 -1.67
CA ALA A 171 1.18 -7.34 -0.82
C ALA A 171 -0.07 -7.89 -1.53
N ILE A 172 -0.30 -7.52 -2.79
CA ILE A 172 -1.40 -8.07 -3.61
C ILE A 172 -1.32 -9.60 -3.70
N LEU A 173 -0.13 -10.14 -3.98
CA LEU A 173 0.08 -11.58 -4.06
C LEU A 173 -0.14 -12.26 -2.70
N ILE A 174 0.39 -11.69 -1.62
CA ILE A 174 0.19 -12.20 -0.26
C ILE A 174 -1.30 -12.24 0.09
N ILE A 175 -2.04 -11.16 -0.18
CA ILE A 175 -3.48 -11.09 0.08
C ILE A 175 -4.23 -12.18 -0.71
N ALA A 176 -3.90 -12.33 -1.99
CA ALA A 176 -4.58 -13.29 -2.86
C ALA A 176 -4.36 -14.75 -2.44
N PHE A 177 -3.15 -15.09 -1.93
CA PHE A 177 -2.81 -16.48 -1.62
C PHE A 177 -3.00 -16.88 -0.15
N PHE A 178 -2.84 -15.93 0.78
CA PHE A 178 -2.81 -16.25 2.21
C PHE A 178 -4.02 -15.74 2.98
N TYR A 179 -4.74 -14.71 2.49
CA TYR A 179 -5.87 -14.11 3.18
C TYR A 179 -7.21 -14.30 2.43
N SER A 180 -7.35 -15.42 1.73
CA SER A 180 -8.61 -15.85 1.12
C SER A 180 -9.38 -16.76 2.07
N GLY A 181 -10.71 -16.58 2.13
CA GLY A 181 -11.61 -17.43 2.90
C GLY A 181 -12.04 -18.70 2.14
N GLU A 182 -13.19 -19.27 2.51
CA GLU A 182 -13.76 -20.42 1.80
C GLU A 182 -14.14 -20.05 0.37
N LEU A 183 -13.59 -20.80 -0.59
CA LEU A 183 -13.73 -20.49 -2.01
C LEU A 183 -15.02 -21.05 -2.60
N SER A 184 -15.84 -20.21 -3.23
CA SER A 184 -17.02 -20.61 -3.99
C SER A 184 -16.70 -20.74 -5.48
N ILE A 185 -16.70 -21.99 -5.99
CA ILE A 185 -16.40 -22.30 -7.40
C ILE A 185 -17.36 -21.58 -8.36
N SER A 186 -18.63 -21.42 -7.98
CA SER A 186 -19.62 -20.74 -8.81
C SER A 186 -19.27 -19.27 -9.03
N TYR A 187 -18.87 -18.53 -7.98
CA TYR A 187 -18.47 -17.15 -8.11
C TYR A 187 -17.09 -17.01 -8.76
N LEU A 188 -16.15 -17.96 -8.54
CA LEU A 188 -14.88 -17.98 -9.24
C LEU A 188 -15.04 -18.12 -10.75
N SER A 189 -16.00 -18.95 -11.21
CA SER A 189 -16.31 -19.06 -12.64
C SER A 189 -16.85 -17.76 -13.21
N LEU A 190 -17.70 -17.03 -12.46
CA LEU A 190 -18.22 -15.72 -12.90
C LEU A 190 -17.12 -14.64 -12.96
N ILE A 191 -16.14 -14.67 -12.04
CA ILE A 191 -14.96 -13.81 -12.10
C ILE A 191 -14.17 -14.12 -13.38
N LEU A 192 -13.89 -15.39 -13.66
CA LEU A 192 -13.17 -15.80 -14.85
C LEU A 192 -13.87 -15.36 -16.14
N ILE A 193 -15.18 -15.57 -16.23
CA ILE A 193 -16.00 -15.11 -17.37
C ILE A 193 -15.89 -13.59 -17.53
N SER A 194 -16.06 -12.83 -16.44
CA SER A 194 -15.93 -11.37 -16.45
C SER A 194 -14.54 -10.93 -16.93
N TYR A 195 -13.49 -11.60 -16.45
CA TYR A 195 -12.10 -11.33 -16.84
C TYR A 195 -11.86 -11.61 -18.33
N ILE A 196 -12.40 -12.72 -18.87
CA ILE A 196 -12.36 -13.03 -20.31
C ILE A 196 -13.04 -11.93 -21.12
N PHE A 197 -14.22 -11.46 -20.71
CA PHE A 197 -14.90 -10.34 -21.39
C PHE A 197 -14.04 -9.06 -21.38
N LEU A 198 -13.39 -8.74 -20.27
CA LEU A 198 -12.48 -7.59 -20.19
C LEU A 198 -11.28 -7.76 -21.14
N LEU A 199 -10.70 -8.96 -21.25
CA LEU A 199 -9.62 -9.25 -22.21
C LEU A 199 -10.08 -9.11 -23.65
N ILE A 200 -11.33 -9.52 -23.95
CA ILE A 200 -11.95 -9.35 -25.26
C ILE A 200 -12.11 -7.85 -25.59
N LEU A 201 -12.60 -7.03 -24.66
CA LEU A 201 -12.66 -5.56 -24.83
C LEU A 201 -11.29 -4.97 -25.12
N ASN A 202 -10.25 -5.41 -24.40
CA ASN A 202 -8.86 -4.98 -24.64
C ASN A 202 -8.39 -5.38 -26.03
N LYS A 203 -8.62 -6.64 -26.44
CA LYS A 203 -8.23 -7.16 -27.77
C LYS A 203 -8.88 -6.39 -28.91
N PHE A 204 -10.17 -6.05 -28.78
CA PHE A 204 -10.88 -5.19 -29.74
C PHE A 204 -10.47 -3.72 -29.69
N GLY A 205 -9.63 -3.34 -28.76
CA GLY A 205 -9.09 -1.99 -28.67
C GLY A 205 -10.11 -0.93 -28.26
N ILE A 206 -11.09 -1.30 -27.44
CA ILE A 206 -12.08 -0.37 -26.91
C ILE A 206 -11.39 0.71 -26.07
N LYS A 207 -11.50 1.97 -26.51
CA LYS A 207 -10.84 3.15 -25.86
C LYS A 207 -11.73 3.85 -24.82
N LYS A 208 -12.97 3.40 -24.61
CA LYS A 208 -13.89 3.95 -23.61
C LYS A 208 -13.79 3.19 -22.30
N PHE A 209 -13.67 3.89 -21.18
CA PHE A 209 -13.55 3.27 -19.85
C PHE A 209 -14.86 2.64 -19.34
N LEU A 210 -16.01 3.23 -19.70
CA LEU A 210 -17.31 2.82 -19.18
C LEU A 210 -17.62 1.30 -19.31
N PRO A 211 -17.37 0.61 -20.45
CA PRO A 211 -17.59 -0.83 -20.54
C PRO A 211 -16.73 -1.64 -19.57
N TYR A 212 -15.46 -1.23 -19.35
CA TYR A 212 -14.58 -1.88 -18.39
C TYR A 212 -15.08 -1.67 -16.95
N LEU A 213 -15.54 -0.45 -16.63
CA LEU A 213 -16.07 -0.12 -15.31
C LEU A 213 -17.31 -0.96 -14.96
N ILE A 214 -18.26 -1.08 -15.91
CA ILE A 214 -19.50 -1.86 -15.68
C ILE A 214 -19.14 -3.31 -15.37
N ILE A 215 -18.32 -3.95 -16.19
CA ILE A 215 -17.90 -5.34 -15.96
C ILE A 215 -17.08 -5.43 -14.68
N GLY A 216 -16.24 -4.45 -14.39
CA GLY A 216 -15.44 -4.37 -13.18
C GLY A 216 -16.27 -4.33 -11.89
N ILE A 217 -17.40 -3.60 -11.89
CA ILE A 217 -18.34 -3.56 -10.75
C ILE A 217 -18.97 -4.94 -10.51
N PHE A 218 -19.42 -5.62 -11.55
CA PHE A 218 -19.95 -6.99 -11.43
C PHE A 218 -18.85 -7.96 -10.96
N MET A 219 -17.65 -7.86 -11.51
CA MET A 219 -16.52 -8.67 -11.11
C MET A 219 -16.15 -8.43 -9.64
N TRP A 220 -16.19 -7.18 -9.16
CA TRP A 220 -15.98 -6.85 -7.75
C TRP A 220 -17.03 -7.52 -6.84
N TYR A 221 -18.31 -7.47 -7.23
CA TYR A 221 -19.39 -8.15 -6.51
C TYR A 221 -19.18 -9.68 -6.45
N PHE A 222 -18.80 -10.29 -7.58
CA PHE A 222 -18.50 -11.73 -7.62
C PHE A 222 -17.27 -12.09 -6.79
N THR A 223 -16.23 -11.25 -6.81
CA THR A 223 -15.01 -11.46 -6.00
C THR A 223 -15.35 -11.39 -4.51
N TYR A 224 -16.13 -10.40 -4.10
CA TYR A 224 -16.62 -10.31 -2.72
C TYR A 224 -17.38 -11.58 -2.28
N LYS A 225 -18.19 -12.18 -3.15
CA LYS A 225 -18.96 -13.40 -2.85
C LYS A 225 -18.16 -14.70 -3.01
N SER A 226 -16.98 -14.66 -3.59
CA SER A 226 -16.20 -15.86 -3.93
C SER A 226 -15.33 -16.39 -2.81
N GLY A 227 -15.13 -15.63 -1.73
CA GLY A 227 -14.14 -15.90 -0.68
C GLY A 227 -12.75 -15.35 -0.96
N ILE A 228 -12.49 -14.82 -2.17
CA ILE A 228 -11.28 -14.03 -2.44
C ILE A 228 -11.54 -12.59 -2.01
N HIS A 229 -10.48 -11.92 -1.52
CA HIS A 229 -10.63 -10.52 -1.09
C HIS A 229 -11.08 -9.61 -2.24
N ALA A 230 -12.09 -8.77 -1.98
CA ALA A 230 -12.76 -7.95 -3.00
C ALA A 230 -11.81 -7.00 -3.77
N THR A 231 -10.71 -6.58 -3.16
CA THR A 231 -9.69 -5.71 -3.77
C THR A 231 -9.00 -6.32 -4.99
N ILE A 232 -8.94 -7.65 -5.08
CA ILE A 232 -8.35 -8.37 -6.22
C ILE A 232 -9.12 -8.07 -7.53
N ALA A 233 -10.41 -7.75 -7.44
CA ALA A 233 -11.16 -7.30 -8.63
C ALA A 233 -10.57 -6.02 -9.24
N GLY A 234 -10.11 -5.07 -8.41
CA GLY A 234 -9.42 -3.87 -8.89
C GLY A 234 -8.14 -4.20 -9.66
N VAL A 235 -7.36 -5.15 -9.13
CA VAL A 235 -6.12 -5.64 -9.77
C VAL A 235 -6.42 -6.29 -11.12
N LEU A 236 -7.38 -7.21 -11.15
CA LEU A 236 -7.79 -7.90 -12.38
C LEU A 236 -8.30 -6.91 -13.44
N LEU A 237 -9.14 -5.95 -13.04
CA LEU A 237 -9.64 -4.92 -13.94
C LEU A 237 -8.49 -4.09 -14.53
N ALA A 238 -7.56 -3.60 -13.70
CA ALA A 238 -6.43 -2.79 -14.14
C ALA A 238 -5.53 -3.53 -15.12
N SER A 239 -5.31 -4.83 -14.89
CA SER A 239 -4.48 -5.67 -15.77
C SER A 239 -5.01 -5.69 -17.22
N THR A 240 -6.34 -5.54 -17.40
CA THR A 240 -7.00 -5.58 -18.70
C THR A 240 -7.09 -4.22 -19.41
N ILE A 241 -6.85 -3.11 -18.72
CA ILE A 241 -6.90 -1.76 -19.33
C ILE A 241 -5.82 -1.62 -20.41
N PRO A 242 -6.18 -1.24 -21.67
CA PRO A 242 -5.22 -1.18 -22.76
C PRO A 242 -4.21 -0.04 -22.56
N HIS A 243 -2.94 -0.39 -22.81
CA HIS A 243 -1.83 0.54 -22.87
C HIS A 243 -1.19 0.46 -24.26
N ARG A 244 -1.56 1.36 -25.16
CA ARG A 244 -1.03 1.40 -26.53
C ARG A 244 -0.25 2.69 -26.72
N LEU A 245 1.02 2.52 -27.07
CA LEU A 245 1.96 3.57 -27.43
C LEU A 245 1.83 3.92 -28.92
N ASN A 246 0.75 4.54 -29.36
CA ASN A 246 0.74 5.16 -30.67
C ASN A 246 1.00 6.67 -30.53
N ASN A 247 1.91 7.20 -31.33
CA ASN A 247 2.50 8.55 -31.29
C ASN A 247 1.51 9.74 -31.26
N LYS A 248 0.21 9.54 -31.24
CA LYS A 248 -0.81 10.62 -31.28
C LYS A 248 -1.96 10.46 -30.27
N ASP A 249 -2.16 9.30 -29.65
CA ASP A 249 -3.27 9.08 -28.72
C ASP A 249 -2.77 8.80 -27.32
N PHE A 250 -3.25 9.58 -26.35
CA PHE A 250 -3.07 9.26 -24.91
C PHE A 250 -3.62 7.86 -24.64
N SER A 251 -2.78 7.01 -24.05
CA SER A 251 -3.18 5.68 -23.58
C SER A 251 -4.36 5.78 -22.61
N LEU A 252 -5.37 4.90 -22.76
CA LEU A 252 -6.50 4.83 -21.84
C LEU A 252 -6.02 4.63 -20.39
N LEU A 253 -5.00 3.80 -20.19
CA LEU A 253 -4.36 3.57 -18.89
C LEU A 253 -3.91 4.89 -18.26
N ILE A 254 -3.08 5.67 -18.95
CA ILE A 254 -2.56 6.94 -18.43
C ILE A 254 -3.69 7.94 -18.11
N LYS A 255 -4.70 8.00 -18.99
CA LYS A 255 -5.85 8.88 -18.78
C LYS A 255 -6.61 8.55 -17.50
N ILE A 256 -6.85 7.24 -17.24
CA ILE A 256 -7.57 6.79 -16.05
C ILE A 256 -6.71 7.04 -14.82
N GLU A 257 -5.44 6.62 -14.84
CA GLU A 257 -4.48 6.79 -13.74
C GLU A 257 -4.44 8.26 -13.30
N HIS A 258 -4.19 9.19 -14.23
CA HIS A 258 -4.17 10.63 -13.91
C HIS A 258 -5.51 11.19 -13.41
N SER A 259 -6.63 10.66 -13.90
CA SER A 259 -7.96 11.12 -13.47
C SER A 259 -8.30 10.65 -12.06
N ILE A 260 -7.87 9.45 -11.67
CA ILE A 260 -8.19 8.83 -10.37
C ILE A 260 -7.18 9.23 -9.29
N SER A 261 -5.92 9.49 -9.66
CA SER A 261 -4.83 9.80 -8.72
C SER A 261 -5.19 10.85 -7.64
N PRO A 262 -5.80 12.00 -7.96
CA PRO A 262 -6.18 12.98 -6.93
C PRO A 262 -7.23 12.43 -5.94
N TYR A 263 -8.19 11.63 -6.42
CA TYR A 263 -9.22 11.04 -5.57
C TYR A 263 -8.62 9.96 -4.64
N VAL A 264 -7.68 9.17 -5.14
CA VAL A 264 -6.95 8.20 -4.32
C VAL A 264 -6.15 8.94 -3.25
N ALA A 265 -5.35 9.93 -3.64
CA ALA A 265 -4.42 10.63 -2.76
C ALA A 265 -5.11 11.50 -1.69
N PHE A 266 -6.21 12.18 -2.04
CA PHE A 266 -6.83 13.19 -1.17
C PHE A 266 -8.19 12.80 -0.60
N MET A 267 -8.76 11.67 -1.02
CA MET A 267 -10.06 11.19 -0.51
C MET A 267 -9.98 9.75 -0.01
N ILE A 268 -9.59 8.79 -0.86
CA ILE A 268 -9.64 7.37 -0.52
C ILE A 268 -8.66 7.03 0.61
N MET A 269 -7.38 7.39 0.44
CA MET A 269 -6.35 7.11 1.44
C MET A 269 -6.58 7.84 2.78
N PRO A 270 -6.94 9.15 2.80
CA PRO A 270 -7.29 9.81 4.06
C PRO A 270 -8.54 9.25 4.74
N LEU A 271 -9.59 8.87 3.98
CA LEU A 271 -10.76 8.21 4.56
C LEU A 271 -10.42 6.84 5.15
N PHE A 272 -9.59 6.07 4.43
CA PHE A 272 -9.09 4.79 4.93
C PHE A 272 -8.27 4.99 6.22
N ALA A 273 -7.33 5.96 6.24
CA ALA A 273 -6.55 6.27 7.42
C ALA A 273 -7.43 6.71 8.59
N PHE A 274 -8.42 7.58 8.34
CA PHE A 274 -9.36 8.03 9.36
C PHE A 274 -10.16 6.84 9.95
N ALA A 275 -10.65 5.93 9.12
CA ALA A 275 -11.45 4.79 9.57
C ALA A 275 -10.63 3.73 10.32
N ASN A 276 -9.34 3.59 10.02
CA ASN A 276 -8.51 2.49 10.52
C ASN A 276 -7.47 2.89 11.57
N ALA A 277 -7.05 4.17 11.64
CA ALA A 277 -6.05 4.61 12.62
C ALA A 277 -6.65 4.90 14.01
N GLY A 278 -7.98 5.05 14.13
CA GLY A 278 -8.62 5.28 15.42
C GLY A 278 -8.49 4.06 16.34
N VAL A 279 -7.85 4.27 17.49
CA VAL A 279 -7.70 3.27 18.55
C VAL A 279 -7.96 3.93 19.88
N SER A 280 -8.64 3.21 20.79
CA SER A 280 -8.82 3.68 22.16
C SER A 280 -7.50 3.58 22.91
N LEU A 281 -7.01 4.70 23.39
CA LEU A 281 -5.81 4.76 24.25
C LEU A 281 -6.11 4.49 25.71
N THR A 282 -7.40 4.38 26.07
CA THR A 282 -7.85 4.15 27.44
C THR A 282 -7.43 2.76 27.90
N GLY A 283 -6.67 2.70 28.99
CA GLY A 283 -6.13 1.43 29.51
C GLY A 283 -4.89 0.89 28.80
N LEU A 284 -4.40 1.57 27.77
CA LEU A 284 -3.12 1.21 27.15
C LEU A 284 -1.96 1.64 28.06
N SER A 285 -1.02 0.74 28.23
CA SER A 285 0.24 0.98 28.91
C SER A 285 1.41 0.60 28.00
N PHE A 286 2.61 0.97 28.40
CA PHE A 286 3.81 0.56 27.66
C PHE A 286 3.93 -0.97 27.52
N SER A 287 3.38 -1.72 28.50
CA SER A 287 3.32 -3.19 28.44
C SER A 287 2.46 -3.71 27.29
N SER A 288 1.46 -2.94 26.81
CA SER A 288 0.64 -3.33 25.68
C SER A 288 1.47 -3.39 24.36
N LEU A 289 2.53 -2.58 24.22
CA LEU A 289 3.48 -2.66 23.10
C LEU A 289 4.37 -3.91 23.17
N MET A 290 4.54 -4.50 24.35
CA MET A 290 5.35 -5.70 24.56
C MET A 290 4.58 -6.99 24.27
N LEU A 291 3.29 -6.94 24.00
CA LEU A 291 2.53 -8.08 23.55
C LEU A 291 3.04 -8.60 22.21
N PRO A 292 2.95 -9.91 21.90
CA PRO A 292 3.57 -10.50 20.71
C PRO A 292 3.19 -9.82 19.39
N VAL A 293 1.89 -9.53 19.17
CA VAL A 293 1.43 -8.92 17.91
C VAL A 293 1.98 -7.50 17.73
N PRO A 294 1.75 -6.51 18.62
CA PRO A 294 2.27 -5.17 18.44
C PRO A 294 3.79 -5.12 18.44
N LEU A 295 4.47 -5.93 19.28
CA LEU A 295 5.92 -6.02 19.31
C LEU A 295 6.48 -6.56 17.99
N GLY A 296 5.91 -7.65 17.48
CA GLY A 296 6.30 -8.24 16.21
C GLY A 296 6.16 -7.27 15.03
N ILE A 297 5.07 -6.49 15.02
CA ILE A 297 4.84 -5.47 13.98
C ILE A 297 5.85 -4.32 14.13
N LEU A 298 6.04 -3.78 15.33
CA LEU A 298 6.97 -2.70 15.58
C LEU A 298 8.40 -3.08 15.20
N VAL A 299 8.87 -4.24 15.67
CA VAL A 299 10.23 -4.74 15.38
C VAL A 299 10.37 -5.04 13.89
N GLY A 300 9.38 -5.65 13.27
CA GLY A 300 9.38 -5.94 11.85
C GLY A 300 9.42 -4.67 11.00
N LEU A 301 8.57 -3.69 11.27
CA LEU A 301 8.55 -2.42 10.52
C LEU A 301 9.84 -1.61 10.75
N PHE A 302 10.24 -1.42 11.99
CA PHE A 302 11.38 -0.55 12.28
C PHE A 302 12.71 -1.25 11.99
N PHE A 303 12.99 -2.40 12.60
CA PHE A 303 14.27 -3.09 12.41
C PHE A 303 14.29 -4.00 11.18
N GLY A 304 13.21 -4.76 10.96
CA GLY A 304 13.13 -5.73 9.88
C GLY A 304 13.23 -5.10 8.50
N LYS A 305 12.43 -4.04 8.23
CA LYS A 305 12.45 -3.33 6.94
C LYS A 305 13.83 -2.75 6.62
N GLN A 306 14.40 -1.95 7.51
CA GLN A 306 15.68 -1.32 7.25
C GLN A 306 16.82 -2.34 7.06
N LEU A 307 16.84 -3.42 7.86
CA LEU A 307 17.82 -4.48 7.72
C LEU A 307 17.63 -5.25 6.42
N GLY A 308 16.40 -5.61 6.08
CA GLY A 308 16.08 -6.34 4.85
C GLY A 308 16.44 -5.56 3.61
N VAL A 309 15.95 -4.34 3.47
CA VAL A 309 16.25 -3.47 2.33
C VAL A 309 17.75 -3.20 2.22
N MET A 310 18.41 -2.86 3.32
CA MET A 310 19.85 -2.52 3.30
C MET A 310 20.73 -3.73 3.04
N LEU A 311 20.49 -4.87 3.69
CA LEU A 311 21.27 -6.09 3.52
C LEU A 311 21.22 -6.59 2.08
N PHE A 312 20.00 -6.70 1.52
CA PHE A 312 19.80 -7.20 0.16
C PHE A 312 20.36 -6.22 -0.88
N SER A 313 20.23 -4.91 -0.65
CA SER A 313 20.87 -3.89 -1.50
C SER A 313 22.39 -3.99 -1.43
N TYR A 314 22.97 -4.11 -0.23
CA TYR A 314 24.40 -4.20 -0.04
C TYR A 314 24.99 -5.44 -0.72
N VAL A 315 24.39 -6.60 -0.50
CA VAL A 315 24.83 -7.85 -1.11
C VAL A 315 24.74 -7.79 -2.64
N SER A 316 23.64 -7.29 -3.19
CA SER A 316 23.45 -7.20 -4.64
C SER A 316 24.45 -6.26 -5.33
N VAL A 317 24.76 -5.15 -4.70
CA VAL A 317 25.76 -4.20 -5.22
C VAL A 317 27.17 -4.77 -5.08
N LYS A 318 27.49 -5.41 -3.96
CA LYS A 318 28.81 -6.07 -3.74
C LYS A 318 29.05 -7.20 -4.75
N LEU A 319 28.03 -7.99 -5.05
CA LEU A 319 28.07 -9.05 -6.06
C LEU A 319 28.04 -8.50 -7.50
N LYS A 320 27.96 -7.17 -7.69
CA LYS A 320 27.84 -6.51 -8.99
C LYS A 320 26.60 -6.93 -9.81
N VAL A 321 25.60 -7.45 -9.14
CA VAL A 321 24.29 -7.82 -9.74
C VAL A 321 23.47 -6.57 -9.98
N ALA A 322 23.52 -5.59 -9.08
CA ALA A 322 22.82 -4.32 -9.20
C ALA A 322 23.78 -3.14 -8.98
N GLN A 323 23.33 -1.94 -9.35
CA GLN A 323 24.07 -0.70 -9.21
C GLN A 323 23.42 0.22 -8.19
N MET A 324 24.24 0.98 -7.45
CA MET A 324 23.76 2.03 -6.55
C MET A 324 23.03 3.12 -7.34
N PRO A 325 21.98 3.72 -6.75
CA PRO A 325 21.34 4.89 -7.35
C PRO A 325 22.35 6.04 -7.53
N ASP A 326 22.27 6.74 -8.66
CA ASP A 326 23.18 7.82 -9.00
C ASP A 326 23.24 8.90 -7.91
N ASN A 327 24.43 9.44 -7.64
CA ASN A 327 24.66 10.46 -6.62
C ASN A 327 24.19 10.10 -5.21
N SER A 328 24.04 8.82 -4.91
CA SER A 328 23.68 8.34 -3.57
C SER A 328 24.90 7.80 -2.80
N THR A 329 24.78 7.81 -1.48
CA THR A 329 25.73 7.20 -0.55
C THR A 329 25.06 6.06 0.20
N TRP A 330 25.85 5.17 0.80
CA TRP A 330 25.29 4.10 1.65
C TRP A 330 24.46 4.64 2.82
N PHE A 331 24.87 5.79 3.40
CA PHE A 331 24.12 6.45 4.46
C PHE A 331 22.78 7.01 3.98
N SER A 332 22.75 7.60 2.78
CA SER A 332 21.48 8.10 2.22
C SER A 332 20.55 6.96 1.78
N LEU A 333 21.10 5.85 1.28
CA LEU A 333 20.33 4.64 1.00
C LEU A 333 19.79 4.03 2.30
N TYR A 334 20.59 3.99 3.37
CA TYR A 334 20.14 3.51 4.67
C TYR A 334 19.00 4.37 5.26
N GLY A 335 19.09 5.70 5.11
CA GLY A 335 18.00 6.59 5.53
C GLY A 335 16.70 6.31 4.76
N VAL A 336 16.77 6.03 3.45
CA VAL A 336 15.62 5.60 2.66
C VAL A 336 15.13 4.23 3.10
N SER A 337 16.03 3.30 3.41
CA SER A 337 15.67 1.97 3.94
C SER A 337 14.91 2.05 5.27
N ILE A 338 15.21 3.03 6.14
CA ILE A 338 14.42 3.27 7.35
C ILE A 338 13.01 3.77 6.99
N LEU A 339 12.89 4.68 6.00
CA LEU A 339 11.58 5.19 5.58
C LEU A 339 10.67 4.10 4.98
N THR A 340 11.22 3.01 4.42
CA THR A 340 10.40 1.87 3.99
C THR A 340 9.67 1.18 5.14
N GLY A 341 10.12 1.37 6.39
CA GLY A 341 9.43 0.90 7.59
C GLY A 341 8.16 1.70 7.96
N ILE A 342 7.80 2.72 7.17
CA ILE A 342 6.50 3.38 7.28
C ILE A 342 5.47 2.50 6.59
N GLY A 343 4.85 1.58 7.34
CA GLY A 343 3.85 0.67 6.79
C GLY A 343 2.42 1.21 6.84
N PHE A 344 2.14 2.10 7.75
CA PHE A 344 0.91 2.79 8.12
C PHE A 344 -0.36 2.23 7.47
N THR A 345 -0.93 2.85 6.40
CA THR A 345 -2.21 2.43 5.81
C THR A 345 -2.17 1.02 5.24
N MET A 346 -1.07 0.64 4.59
CA MET A 346 -0.93 -0.70 4.00
C MET A 346 -0.79 -1.78 5.09
N SER A 347 -0.03 -1.52 6.15
CA SER A 347 0.06 -2.43 7.29
C SER A 347 -1.26 -2.55 8.06
N LEU A 348 -2.02 -1.45 8.22
CA LEU A 348 -3.36 -1.49 8.80
C LEU A 348 -4.33 -2.31 7.93
N PHE A 349 -4.24 -2.16 6.61
CA PHE A 349 -5.05 -2.94 5.68
C PHE A 349 -4.76 -4.45 5.78
N VAL A 350 -3.49 -4.84 5.71
CA VAL A 350 -3.08 -6.23 5.86
C VAL A 350 -3.46 -6.76 7.24
N GLY A 351 -3.36 -5.93 8.29
CA GLY A 351 -3.73 -6.29 9.64
C GLY A 351 -5.23 -6.61 9.81
N ASN A 352 -6.10 -5.80 9.19
CA ASN A 352 -7.53 -6.07 9.16
C ASN A 352 -7.87 -7.40 8.46
N LEU A 353 -7.10 -7.76 7.43
CA LEU A 353 -7.27 -9.05 6.74
C LEU A 353 -6.74 -10.22 7.56
N ALA A 354 -5.56 -10.06 8.14
CA ALA A 354 -4.90 -11.09 8.93
C ALA A 354 -5.70 -11.50 10.17
N PHE A 355 -6.44 -10.55 10.75
CA PHE A 355 -7.22 -10.75 11.97
C PHE A 355 -8.73 -10.47 11.79
N ALA A 356 -9.25 -10.70 10.58
CA ALA A 356 -10.68 -10.51 10.30
C ALA A 356 -11.60 -11.35 11.21
N GLU A 357 -11.17 -12.56 11.55
CA GLU A 357 -11.90 -13.47 12.47
C GLU A 357 -11.54 -13.25 13.95
N ASN A 358 -10.36 -12.67 14.23
CA ASN A 358 -9.82 -12.50 15.58
C ASN A 358 -9.65 -11.01 15.92
N THR A 359 -10.76 -10.28 15.97
CA THR A 359 -10.78 -8.81 16.13
C THR A 359 -10.12 -8.31 17.42
N GLN A 360 -9.91 -9.19 18.42
CA GLN A 360 -9.18 -8.87 19.66
C GLN A 360 -7.72 -8.40 19.43
N TYR A 361 -7.11 -8.76 18.29
CA TYR A 361 -5.75 -8.35 17.97
C TYR A 361 -5.67 -7.03 17.19
N ILE A 362 -6.79 -6.50 16.68
CA ILE A 362 -6.83 -5.32 15.82
C ILE A 362 -6.25 -4.07 16.52
N ASP A 363 -6.58 -3.85 17.79
CA ASP A 363 -6.00 -2.71 18.52
C ASP A 363 -4.48 -2.86 18.71
N GLY A 364 -4.01 -4.09 18.96
CA GLY A 364 -2.58 -4.39 18.98
C GLY A 364 -1.89 -4.13 17.65
N VAL A 365 -2.54 -4.48 16.53
CA VAL A 365 -2.07 -4.16 15.17
C VAL A 365 -1.93 -2.65 15.00
N LYS A 366 -2.98 -1.89 15.30
CA LYS A 366 -2.98 -0.42 15.16
C LYS A 366 -1.83 0.21 15.95
N ILE A 367 -1.64 -0.20 17.20
CA ILE A 367 -0.59 0.33 18.07
C ILE A 367 0.81 -0.01 17.52
N GLY A 368 1.03 -1.27 17.14
CA GLY A 368 2.30 -1.73 16.57
C GLY A 368 2.66 -1.00 15.27
N VAL A 369 1.68 -0.84 14.37
CA VAL A 369 1.83 -0.13 13.08
C VAL A 369 2.11 1.35 13.30
N LEU A 370 1.35 2.03 14.16
CA LEU A 370 1.56 3.45 14.46
C LEU A 370 2.92 3.70 15.10
N ALA A 371 3.32 2.88 16.08
CA ALA A 371 4.61 3.01 16.75
C ALA A 371 5.79 2.74 15.78
N GLY A 372 5.75 1.66 15.01
CA GLY A 372 6.78 1.31 14.04
C GLY A 372 6.92 2.34 12.92
N SER A 373 5.79 2.81 12.38
CA SER A 373 5.77 3.86 11.35
C SER A 373 6.28 5.20 11.86
N LEU A 374 5.93 5.58 13.09
CA LEU A 374 6.40 6.82 13.72
C LEU A 374 7.91 6.79 13.94
N LEU A 375 8.45 5.70 14.49
CA LEU A 375 9.90 5.52 14.68
C LEU A 375 10.64 5.58 13.35
N SER A 376 10.14 4.88 12.32
CA SER A 376 10.72 4.89 10.98
C SER A 376 10.70 6.29 10.36
N THR A 377 9.61 7.04 10.55
CA THR A 377 9.47 8.42 10.08
C THR A 377 10.50 9.33 10.73
N ILE A 378 10.60 9.31 12.07
CA ILE A 378 11.50 10.19 12.82
C ILE A 378 12.96 9.86 12.49
N CYS A 379 13.34 8.59 12.63
CA CYS A 379 14.75 8.16 12.42
C CYS A 379 15.16 8.35 10.95
N GLY A 380 14.33 7.97 9.99
CA GLY A 380 14.64 8.11 8.57
C GLY A 380 14.75 9.58 8.15
N TYR A 381 13.83 10.44 8.60
CA TYR A 381 13.88 11.88 8.32
C TYR A 381 15.15 12.53 8.87
N PHE A 382 15.45 12.33 10.16
CA PHE A 382 16.64 12.95 10.77
C PHE A 382 17.93 12.40 10.18
N LEU A 383 18.03 11.09 9.93
CA LEU A 383 19.22 10.53 9.29
C LEU A 383 19.46 11.17 7.91
N LEU A 384 18.44 11.23 7.08
CA LEU A 384 18.54 11.88 5.75
C LEU A 384 18.83 13.37 5.86
N TYR A 385 18.24 14.06 6.82
CA TYR A 385 18.48 15.50 7.03
C TYR A 385 19.95 15.79 7.34
N PHE A 386 20.62 14.95 8.16
CA PHE A 386 22.01 15.14 8.56
C PHE A 386 23.01 14.56 7.57
N THR A 387 22.66 13.50 6.82
CA THR A 387 23.59 12.84 5.89
C THR A 387 23.55 13.38 4.47
N SER A 388 22.46 14.01 4.09
CA SER A 388 22.30 14.60 2.76
C SER A 388 22.87 16.02 2.76
N LYS A 389 23.98 16.20 2.05
CA LYS A 389 24.62 17.52 1.90
C LYS A 389 23.68 18.47 1.14
N ARG A 390 23.72 19.76 1.55
CA ARG A 390 23.09 20.88 0.83
C ARG A 390 23.57 20.99 -0.61
#